data_42597356f712dcc3602264168f24da45
#
_entry.id   42597356f712dcc3602264168f24da45
#
_cell.length_a   1.000
_cell.length_b   1.000
_cell.length_c   1.000
_cell.angle_alpha   90.00
_cell.angle_beta   90.00
_cell.angle_gamma   90.00
#
_symmetry.space_group_name_H-M   'P 1'
#
loop_
_entity.id
_entity.type
_entity.pdbx_description
1 polymer ?
#
loop_
_entity_poly.entity_id
_entity_poly.type
_entity_poly.pdbx_seq_one_letter_code
_entity_poly.pdbx_strand_id
1 'polypeptide(L)'
;MNLDFASVWEMVADLVPENDALICGEEIVSWKDYDHRSSKVASALVKAGLGPNSKAGLYLNNSNEYLIGQNAIFKIGGVPINVNYRYVEEELIYLLDNSDAEAVFYHACYSSRINEIAKSLPNIKAWIEVPDGSKSDFDQAV
;
A
#
# COMPACT_ATOMS: atom_id res chain seq x y z
N MET A 1 11.55 22.00 -8.56
CA MET A 1 10.89 21.23 -7.49
C MET A 1 9.55 20.76 -8.02
N ASN A 2 9.37 19.47 -8.18
CA ASN A 2 8.04 18.92 -8.45
C ASN A 2 7.26 18.89 -7.14
N LEU A 3 6.16 19.63 -7.09
CA LEU A 3 5.23 19.60 -5.96
C LEU A 3 4.26 18.44 -6.18
N ASP A 4 4.67 17.24 -5.81
CA ASP A 4 3.80 16.07 -5.69
C ASP A 4 3.55 15.73 -4.22
N PHE A 5 2.61 14.83 -3.95
CA PHE A 5 2.25 14.47 -2.57
C PHE A 5 3.45 13.90 -1.79
N ALA A 6 4.27 13.07 -2.41
CA ALA A 6 5.43 12.49 -1.73
C ALA A 6 6.44 13.57 -1.31
N SER A 7 6.77 14.47 -2.21
CA SER A 7 7.71 15.58 -1.93
C SER A 7 7.22 16.50 -0.82
N VAL A 8 5.92 16.82 -0.81
CA VAL A 8 5.34 17.65 0.26
C VAL A 8 5.40 16.94 1.61
N TRP A 9 5.07 15.67 1.66
CA TRP A 9 5.10 14.92 2.91
C TRP A 9 6.52 14.67 3.42
N GLU A 10 7.50 14.49 2.54
CA GLU A 10 8.92 14.45 2.91
C GLU A 10 9.37 15.77 3.53
N MET A 11 8.96 16.91 2.96
CA MET A 11 9.24 18.22 3.56
C MET A 11 8.64 18.37 4.96
N VAL A 12 7.42 17.89 5.18
CA VAL A 12 6.79 17.92 6.49
C VAL A 12 7.54 17.02 7.47
N ALA A 13 7.95 15.83 7.05
CA ALA A 13 8.73 14.92 7.87
C ALA A 13 10.08 15.52 8.28
N ASP A 14 10.71 16.29 7.41
CA ASP A 14 11.96 16.99 7.71
C ASP A 14 11.75 18.16 8.68
N LEU A 15 10.63 18.87 8.57
CA LEU A 15 10.34 20.05 9.40
C LEU A 15 9.85 19.69 10.81
N VAL A 16 9.02 18.67 10.94
CA VAL A 16 8.38 18.29 12.20
C VAL A 16 8.42 16.76 12.43
N PRO A 17 9.63 16.17 12.44
CA PRO A 17 9.80 14.71 12.42
C PRO A 17 9.14 13.97 13.59
N GLU A 18 9.11 14.58 14.76
CA GLU A 18 8.60 13.95 15.99
C GLU A 18 7.09 14.20 16.22
N ASN A 19 6.45 15.03 15.37
CA ASN A 19 5.02 15.27 15.48
C ASN A 19 4.22 14.07 14.96
N ASP A 20 3.00 13.91 15.47
CA ASP A 20 2.08 12.86 15.06
C ASP A 20 1.66 13.06 13.60
N ALA A 21 1.84 12.03 12.79
CA ALA A 21 1.41 12.02 11.39
C ALA A 21 0.14 11.18 11.20
N LEU A 22 0.11 10.00 11.77
CA LEU A 22 -1.00 9.06 11.64
C LEU A 22 -1.47 8.60 13.03
N ILE A 23 -2.78 8.54 13.20
CA ILE A 23 -3.41 8.04 14.42
C ILE A 23 -4.50 7.05 14.02
N CYS A 24 -4.40 5.82 14.50
CA CYS A 24 -5.40 4.79 14.30
C CYS A 24 -5.60 4.03 15.62
N GLY A 25 -6.74 4.26 16.28
CA GLY A 25 -6.96 3.75 17.62
C GLY A 25 -5.91 4.30 18.60
N GLU A 26 -5.16 3.40 19.22
CA GLU A 26 -4.07 3.75 20.15
C GLU A 26 -2.70 3.84 19.46
N GLU A 27 -2.59 3.41 18.20
CA GLU A 27 -1.35 3.47 17.44
C GLU A 27 -1.14 4.88 16.87
N ILE A 28 -0.02 5.48 17.23
CA ILE A 28 0.41 6.79 16.76
C ILE A 28 1.74 6.62 16.01
N VAL A 29 1.81 7.17 14.80
CA VAL A 29 3.01 7.13 13.95
C VAL A 29 3.49 8.56 13.72
N SER A 30 4.75 8.84 14.04
CA SER A 30 5.36 10.15 13.80
C SER A 30 5.61 10.39 12.31
N TRP A 31 5.81 11.66 11.91
CA TRP A 31 6.15 12.00 10.52
C TRP A 31 7.42 11.30 10.06
N LYS A 32 8.42 11.23 10.92
CA LYS A 32 9.67 10.52 10.65
C LYS A 32 9.46 9.03 10.38
N ASP A 33 8.68 8.36 11.23
CA ASP A 33 8.40 6.93 11.09
C ASP A 33 7.49 6.66 9.88
N TYR A 34 6.52 7.53 9.63
CA TYR A 34 5.66 7.46 8.45
C TYR A 34 6.48 7.54 7.15
N ASP A 35 7.37 8.52 7.06
CA ASP A 35 8.28 8.67 5.92
C ASP A 35 9.22 7.47 5.76
N HIS A 36 9.83 7.04 6.85
CA HIS A 36 10.75 5.89 6.85
C HIS A 36 10.08 4.58 6.43
N ARG A 37 8.92 4.26 7.02
CA ARG A 37 8.14 3.05 6.68
C ARG A 37 7.68 3.10 5.22
N SER A 38 7.18 4.24 4.76
CA SER A 38 6.77 4.42 3.36
C SER A 38 7.93 4.25 2.39
N SER A 39 9.12 4.74 2.74
CA SER A 39 10.32 4.61 1.90
C SER A 39 10.78 3.16 1.77
N LYS A 40 10.69 2.37 2.84
CA LYS A 40 10.99 0.94 2.79
C LYS A 40 10.02 0.19 1.86
N VAL A 41 8.74 0.47 1.97
CA VAL A 41 7.72 -0.13 1.10
C VAL A 41 7.92 0.31 -0.35
N ALA A 42 8.22 1.59 -0.60
CA ALA A 42 8.53 2.09 -1.93
C ALA A 42 9.73 1.35 -2.56
N SER A 43 10.78 1.12 -1.77
CA SER A 43 11.95 0.34 -2.23
C SER A 43 11.56 -1.09 -2.63
N ALA A 44 10.68 -1.74 -1.87
CA ALA A 44 10.19 -3.07 -2.21
C ALA A 44 9.36 -3.07 -3.51
N LEU A 45 8.52 -2.05 -3.72
CA LEU A 45 7.76 -1.90 -4.96
C LEU A 45 8.67 -1.75 -6.18
N VAL A 46 9.73 -0.93 -6.07
CA VAL A 46 10.72 -0.76 -7.13
C VAL A 46 11.43 -2.09 -7.45
N LYS A 47 11.81 -2.84 -6.41
CA LYS A 47 12.42 -4.17 -6.60
C LYS A 47 11.47 -5.16 -7.27
N ALA A 48 10.17 -5.02 -7.05
CA ALA A 48 9.15 -5.84 -7.71
C ALA A 48 8.87 -5.41 -9.16
N GLY A 49 9.50 -4.34 -9.64
CA GLY A 49 9.38 -3.88 -11.02
C GLY A 49 8.36 -2.75 -11.24
N LEU A 50 7.86 -2.12 -10.18
CA LEU A 50 6.99 -0.96 -10.29
C LEU A 50 7.83 0.34 -10.40
N GLY A 51 7.23 1.38 -10.96
CA GLY A 51 7.87 2.68 -11.14
C GLY A 51 6.85 3.77 -11.49
N PRO A 52 7.32 4.86 -12.12
CA PRO A 52 6.43 5.96 -12.51
C PRO A 52 5.23 5.48 -13.32
N ASN A 53 4.06 5.99 -12.97
CA ASN A 53 2.75 5.62 -13.54
C ASN A 53 2.27 4.19 -13.28
N SER A 54 3.01 3.36 -12.56
CA SER A 54 2.52 2.07 -12.08
C SER A 54 1.33 2.27 -11.16
N LYS A 55 0.34 1.40 -11.27
CA LYS A 55 -0.89 1.46 -10.47
C LYS A 55 -0.89 0.34 -9.44
N ALA A 56 -1.24 0.68 -8.21
CA ALA A 56 -1.30 -0.30 -7.13
C ALA A 56 -2.60 -0.17 -6.34
N GLY A 57 -3.29 -1.27 -6.17
CA GLY A 57 -4.55 -1.34 -5.44
C GLY A 57 -4.33 -1.38 -3.92
N LEU A 58 -5.19 -0.69 -3.19
CA LEU A 58 -5.23 -0.69 -1.74
C LEU A 58 -6.54 -1.36 -1.29
N TYR A 59 -6.50 -2.68 -1.15
CA TYR A 59 -7.61 -3.51 -0.68
C TYR A 59 -7.47 -3.72 0.83
N LEU A 60 -7.62 -2.63 1.56
CA LEU A 60 -7.34 -2.52 2.99
C LEU A 60 -8.51 -1.84 3.70
N ASN A 61 -8.74 -2.21 4.95
CA ASN A 61 -9.55 -1.41 5.86
C ASN A 61 -8.79 -0.14 6.25
N ASN A 62 -9.50 0.85 6.77
CA ASN A 62 -8.87 2.08 7.27
C ASN A 62 -7.85 1.74 8.37
N SER A 63 -6.60 2.13 8.14
CA SER A 63 -5.47 1.79 9.00
C SER A 63 -4.27 2.70 8.71
N ASN A 64 -3.29 2.71 9.58
CA ASN A 64 -2.02 3.39 9.33
C ASN A 64 -1.31 2.79 8.11
N GLU A 65 -1.38 1.49 7.93
CA GLU A 65 -0.80 0.75 6.80
C GLU A 65 -1.39 1.16 5.45
N TYR A 66 -2.68 1.53 5.41
CA TYR A 66 -3.30 2.08 4.21
C TYR A 66 -2.56 3.34 3.74
N LEU A 67 -2.33 4.28 4.65
CA LEU A 67 -1.65 5.54 4.34
C LEU A 67 -0.16 5.34 4.06
N ILE A 68 0.50 4.41 4.73
CA ILE A 68 1.89 4.04 4.46
C ILE A 68 2.02 3.46 3.05
N GLY A 69 1.15 2.54 2.66
CA GLY A 69 1.11 1.98 1.31
C GLY A 69 0.83 3.04 0.25
N GLN A 70 -0.15 3.92 0.50
CA GLN A 70 -0.47 5.03 -0.39
C GLN A 70 0.73 5.97 -0.61
N ASN A 71 1.39 6.38 0.47
CA ASN A 71 2.58 7.23 0.38
C ASN A 71 3.72 6.52 -0.36
N ALA A 72 3.93 5.24 -0.12
CA ALA A 72 4.93 4.45 -0.83
C ALA A 72 4.68 4.44 -2.35
N ILE A 73 3.42 4.33 -2.76
CA ILE A 73 3.04 4.40 -4.18
C ILE A 73 3.34 5.79 -4.75
N PHE A 74 3.02 6.87 -4.02
CA PHE A 74 3.37 8.22 -4.44
C PHE A 74 4.89 8.42 -4.57
N LYS A 75 5.68 7.86 -3.64
CA LYS A 75 7.15 7.97 -3.67
C LYS A 75 7.79 7.39 -4.94
N ILE A 76 7.21 6.37 -5.51
CA ILE A 76 7.69 5.79 -6.78
C ILE A 76 7.10 6.47 -8.03
N GLY A 77 6.30 7.52 -7.85
CA GLY A 77 5.58 8.17 -8.94
C GLY A 77 4.39 7.37 -9.46
N GLY A 78 3.89 6.44 -8.67
CA GLY A 78 2.76 5.57 -9.01
C GLY A 78 1.40 6.19 -8.68
N VAL A 79 0.36 5.45 -9.01
CA VAL A 79 -1.04 5.84 -8.80
C VAL A 79 -1.71 4.84 -7.85
N PRO A 80 -2.08 5.26 -6.63
CA PRO A 80 -2.84 4.41 -5.73
C PRO A 80 -4.29 4.29 -6.20
N ILE A 81 -4.81 3.07 -6.14
CA ILE A 81 -6.21 2.76 -6.47
C ILE A 81 -6.91 2.35 -5.19
N ASN A 82 -7.90 3.14 -4.79
CA ASN A 82 -8.76 2.77 -3.66
C ASN A 82 -9.69 1.63 -4.08
N VAL A 83 -9.54 0.48 -3.41
CA VAL A 83 -10.37 -0.69 -3.65
C VAL A 83 -11.31 -0.87 -2.46
N ASN A 84 -12.61 -0.91 -2.74
CA ASN A 84 -13.60 -1.09 -1.68
C ASN A 84 -13.39 -2.46 -1.01
N TYR A 85 -13.13 -2.46 0.30
CA TYR A 85 -12.86 -3.67 1.07
C TYR A 85 -14.07 -4.64 1.12
N ARG A 86 -15.26 -4.19 0.74
CA ARG A 86 -16.47 -5.02 0.64
C ARG A 86 -16.58 -5.77 -0.67
N TYR A 87 -15.74 -5.47 -1.65
CA TYR A 87 -15.75 -6.18 -2.93
C TYR A 87 -15.40 -7.65 -2.76
N VAL A 88 -16.12 -8.49 -3.49
CA VAL A 88 -15.88 -9.91 -3.59
C VAL A 88 -15.14 -10.23 -4.89
N GLU A 89 -14.93 -11.51 -5.18
CA GLU A 89 -14.02 -11.99 -6.21
C GLU A 89 -14.26 -11.37 -7.59
N GLU A 90 -15.51 -11.36 -8.08
CA GLU A 90 -15.83 -10.85 -9.42
C GLU A 90 -15.55 -9.34 -9.56
N GLU A 91 -15.93 -8.56 -8.55
CA GLU A 91 -15.71 -7.11 -8.55
C GLU A 91 -14.22 -6.78 -8.45
N LEU A 92 -13.47 -7.55 -7.65
CA LEU A 92 -12.01 -7.38 -7.51
C LEU A 92 -11.30 -7.68 -8.82
N ILE A 93 -11.62 -8.79 -9.47
CA ILE A 93 -11.03 -9.15 -10.76
C ILE A 93 -11.30 -8.05 -11.79
N TYR A 94 -12.56 -7.61 -11.88
CA TYR A 94 -12.94 -6.55 -12.82
C TYR A 94 -12.18 -5.25 -12.55
N LEU A 95 -12.15 -4.78 -11.29
CA LEU A 95 -11.51 -3.52 -10.94
C LEU A 95 -9.99 -3.57 -11.18
N LEU A 96 -9.34 -4.63 -10.71
CA LEU A 96 -7.89 -4.76 -10.80
C LEU A 96 -7.40 -4.94 -12.24
N ASP A 97 -8.14 -5.68 -13.06
CA ASP A 97 -7.83 -5.85 -14.48
C ASP A 97 -8.08 -4.55 -15.25
N ASN A 98 -9.25 -3.94 -15.08
CA ASN A 98 -9.64 -2.72 -15.79
C ASN A 98 -8.77 -1.51 -15.42
N SER A 99 -8.23 -1.47 -14.22
CA SER A 99 -7.34 -0.40 -13.76
C SER A 99 -5.88 -0.59 -14.16
N ASP A 100 -5.52 -1.71 -14.78
CA ASP A 100 -4.13 -2.08 -15.07
C ASP A 100 -3.25 -2.12 -13.82
N ALA A 101 -3.78 -2.60 -12.70
CA ALA A 101 -3.03 -2.71 -11.45
C ALA A 101 -1.83 -3.65 -11.60
N GLU A 102 -0.68 -3.23 -11.07
CA GLU A 102 0.58 -3.99 -11.10
C GLU A 102 0.96 -4.53 -9.72
N ALA A 103 0.35 -3.99 -8.66
CA ALA A 103 0.50 -4.50 -7.29
C ALA A 103 -0.81 -4.34 -6.52
N VAL A 104 -0.99 -5.13 -5.48
CA VAL A 104 -2.14 -5.05 -4.58
C VAL A 104 -1.68 -5.22 -3.14
N PHE A 105 -2.02 -4.26 -2.29
CA PHE A 105 -1.94 -4.40 -0.84
C PHE A 105 -3.27 -4.93 -0.33
N TYR A 106 -3.23 -5.90 0.56
CA TYR A 106 -4.43 -6.46 1.16
C TYR A 106 -4.21 -6.87 2.61
N HIS A 107 -5.24 -6.75 3.45
CA HIS A 107 -5.17 -7.26 4.82
C HIS A 107 -5.21 -8.79 4.86
N ALA A 108 -4.52 -9.37 5.84
CA ALA A 108 -4.39 -10.82 6.00
C ALA A 108 -5.74 -11.55 6.10
N CYS A 109 -6.77 -10.90 6.63
CA CYS A 109 -8.13 -11.47 6.68
C CYS A 109 -8.72 -11.74 5.28
N TYR A 110 -8.17 -11.15 4.22
CA TYR A 110 -8.61 -11.38 2.83
C TYR A 110 -7.73 -12.37 2.06
N SER A 111 -6.72 -12.98 2.68
CA SER A 111 -5.75 -13.85 2.01
C SER A 111 -6.41 -14.99 1.22
N SER A 112 -7.44 -15.62 1.76
CA SER A 112 -8.17 -16.68 1.08
C SER A 112 -8.77 -16.21 -0.25
N ARG A 113 -9.41 -15.05 -0.24
CA ARG A 113 -9.99 -14.42 -1.44
C ARG A 113 -8.93 -14.04 -2.45
N ILE A 114 -7.83 -13.45 -1.99
CA ILE A 114 -6.71 -13.06 -2.85
C ILE A 114 -6.10 -14.29 -3.53
N ASN A 115 -5.89 -15.38 -2.80
CA ASN A 115 -5.38 -16.64 -3.38
C ASN A 115 -6.30 -17.19 -4.46
N GLU A 116 -7.59 -17.01 -4.35
CA GLU A 116 -8.57 -17.44 -5.34
C GLU A 116 -8.49 -16.60 -6.63
N ILE A 117 -8.41 -15.27 -6.52
CA ILE A 117 -8.44 -14.37 -7.67
C ILE A 117 -7.08 -14.19 -8.34
N ALA A 118 -5.97 -14.41 -7.65
CA ALA A 118 -4.62 -14.13 -8.16
C ALA A 118 -4.33 -14.84 -9.49
N LYS A 119 -4.86 -16.04 -9.69
CA LYS A 119 -4.70 -16.82 -10.92
C LYS A 119 -5.35 -16.13 -12.14
N SER A 120 -6.38 -15.32 -11.92
CA SER A 120 -7.09 -14.59 -12.97
C SER A 120 -6.43 -13.24 -13.30
N LEU A 121 -5.39 -12.84 -12.57
CA LEU A 121 -4.74 -11.54 -12.66
C LEU A 121 -3.21 -11.67 -12.86
N PRO A 122 -2.78 -12.26 -14.00
CA PRO A 122 -1.37 -12.57 -14.22
C PRO A 122 -0.47 -11.32 -14.38
N ASN A 123 -1.04 -10.15 -14.62
CA ASN A 123 -0.28 -8.90 -14.80
C ASN A 123 0.10 -8.24 -13.47
N ILE A 124 -0.44 -8.71 -12.35
CA ILE A 124 -0.05 -8.21 -11.04
C ILE A 124 1.30 -8.83 -10.65
N LYS A 125 2.29 -7.97 -10.44
CA LYS A 125 3.68 -8.33 -10.16
C LYS A 125 3.94 -8.60 -8.68
N ALA A 126 3.15 -7.97 -7.80
CA ALA A 126 3.32 -8.06 -6.35
C ALA A 126 1.97 -8.10 -5.62
N TRP A 127 1.84 -9.07 -4.73
CA TRP A 127 0.74 -9.20 -3.78
C TRP A 127 1.32 -8.96 -2.39
N ILE A 128 0.89 -7.91 -1.72
CA ILE A 128 1.49 -7.45 -0.46
C ILE A 128 0.47 -7.65 0.66
N GLU A 129 0.69 -8.66 1.47
CA GLU A 129 -0.15 -8.92 2.63
C GLU A 129 0.22 -7.98 3.78
N VAL A 130 -0.78 -7.38 4.38
CA VAL A 130 -0.65 -6.48 5.53
C VAL A 130 -1.26 -7.14 6.75
N PRO A 131 -0.52 -7.28 7.87
CA PRO A 131 -1.04 -7.86 9.10
C PRO A 131 -2.25 -7.06 9.63
N ASP A 132 -3.24 -7.76 10.14
CA ASP A 132 -4.45 -7.18 10.73
C ASP A 132 -4.77 -7.76 12.12
N GLY A 133 -3.75 -8.40 12.75
CA GLY A 133 -3.90 -9.12 14.00
C GLY A 133 -4.34 -10.58 13.82
N SER A 134 -4.73 -11.00 12.61
CA SER A 134 -4.80 -12.40 12.25
C SER A 134 -3.39 -12.95 12.03
N LYS A 135 -3.19 -14.26 12.25
CA LYS A 135 -1.87 -14.87 11.99
C LYS A 135 -1.58 -14.82 10.49
N SER A 136 -0.63 -14.00 10.08
CA SER A 136 -0.18 -13.93 8.70
C SER A 136 1.28 -14.38 8.58
N ASP A 137 1.63 -14.89 7.42
CA ASP A 137 3.02 -15.27 7.09
C ASP A 137 3.92 -14.05 6.84
N PHE A 138 3.38 -12.83 6.91
CA PHE A 138 4.10 -11.59 6.62
C PHE A 138 5.17 -11.25 7.67
N ASP A 139 4.98 -11.68 8.91
CA ASP A 139 5.97 -11.47 9.99
C ASP A 139 7.28 -12.22 9.76
N GLN A 140 7.37 -13.07 8.75
CA GLN A 140 8.57 -13.83 8.40
C GLN A 140 9.40 -13.18 7.26
N ALA A 141 8.89 -12.13 6.62
CA ALA A 141 9.49 -11.52 5.42
C ALA A 141 10.11 -10.13 5.65
N VAL A 142 10.17 -9.66 6.90
CA VAL A 142 10.76 -8.35 7.23
C VAL A 142 12.10 -8.51 7.90
#